data_985a4ccd0e2fddf9f35e55cbfe97ebe3
#
_entry.id   985a4ccd0e2fddf9f35e55cbfe97ebe3
#
_cell.length_a   1.000
_cell.length_b   1.000
_cell.length_c   1.000
_cell.angle_alpha   90.00
_cell.angle_beta   90.00
_cell.angle_gamma   90.00
#
_symmetry.space_group_name_H-M   'P 1'
#
loop_
_entity.id
_entity.type
_entity.pdbx_description
1 polymer ?
#
loop_
_entity_poly.entity_id
_entity_poly.type
_entity_poly.pdbx_seq_one_letter_code
_entity_poly.pdbx_strand_id
1 'polypeptide(L)'
;TSQAWVNMPRRMMDWHRRLYYSIRGNGPISMVVSGGDWGLACNAVHFMDLLAWWSGAAPRAVDTNLLEPAWSPAKRKGFWEVHGSMSVTYADGSLLILNADHSTEPVTIEADVGGTIWQIDESEGVAHRSDGFSQPGVYELQSGMTPRLVDSILTSETCALPTLGDSVG
;
A
#
# COMPACT_ATOMS: atom_id res chain seq x y z
N THR A 1 -29.38 3.69 -2.24
CA THR A 1 -28.22 3.63 -1.33
C THR A 1 -27.08 4.37 -1.99
N SER A 2 -26.56 5.41 -1.31
CA SER A 2 -25.42 6.17 -1.85
C SER A 2 -24.17 5.30 -1.81
N GLN A 3 -23.43 5.23 -2.92
CA GLN A 3 -22.17 4.53 -3.00
C GLN A 3 -21.08 5.41 -2.36
N ALA A 4 -20.20 4.78 -1.59
CA ALA A 4 -19.05 5.44 -0.96
C ALA A 4 -17.76 4.70 -1.34
N TRP A 5 -16.69 5.46 -1.58
CA TRP A 5 -15.37 4.93 -1.91
C TRP A 5 -14.36 5.30 -0.82
N VAL A 6 -13.40 4.41 -0.59
CA VAL A 6 -12.32 4.64 0.35
C VAL A 6 -11.10 5.15 -0.41
N ASN A 7 -10.50 6.22 0.12
CA ASN A 7 -9.40 6.89 -0.56
C ASN A 7 -8.08 6.13 -0.42
N MET A 8 -7.87 5.18 -1.33
CA MET A 8 -6.65 4.40 -1.50
C MET A 8 -5.91 4.86 -2.76
N PRO A 9 -5.12 5.94 -2.69
CA PRO A 9 -4.69 6.71 -3.85
C PRO A 9 -3.79 5.94 -4.83
N ARG A 10 -3.02 4.93 -4.36
CA ARG A 10 -2.13 4.14 -5.23
C ARG A 10 -2.87 3.46 -6.38
N ARG A 11 -4.13 3.07 -6.19
CA ARG A 11 -4.97 2.50 -7.26
C ARG A 11 -5.22 3.48 -8.42
N MET A 12 -5.09 4.78 -8.18
CA MET A 12 -5.28 5.83 -9.18
C MET A 12 -3.99 6.28 -9.85
N MET A 13 -2.84 5.97 -9.26
CA MET A 13 -1.53 6.35 -9.81
C MET A 13 -1.21 5.48 -11.02
N ASP A 14 -0.93 6.11 -12.16
CA ASP A 14 -0.59 5.40 -13.40
C ASP A 14 0.64 4.50 -13.23
N TRP A 15 1.60 4.92 -12.41
CA TRP A 15 2.78 4.11 -12.10
C TRP A 15 2.43 2.82 -11.35
N HIS A 16 1.66 2.89 -10.25
CA HIS A 16 1.21 1.71 -9.52
C HIS A 16 0.29 0.79 -10.35
N ARG A 17 -0.46 1.36 -11.29
CA ARG A 17 -1.25 0.57 -12.25
C ARG A 17 -0.35 -0.21 -13.20
N ARG A 18 0.75 0.38 -13.70
CA ARG A 18 1.73 -0.37 -14.51
C ARG A 18 2.40 -1.49 -13.70
N LEU A 19 2.79 -1.24 -12.43
CA LEU A 19 3.30 -2.26 -11.53
C LEU A 19 2.29 -3.38 -11.32
N TYR A 20 1.03 -3.05 -11.06
CA TYR A 20 -0.05 -4.02 -10.95
C TYR A 20 -0.12 -4.97 -12.17
N TYR A 21 -0.07 -4.44 -13.40
CA TYR A 21 -0.10 -5.27 -14.61
C TYR A 21 1.14 -6.14 -14.78
N SER A 22 2.26 -5.75 -14.22
CA SER A 22 3.52 -6.52 -14.25
C SER A 22 3.58 -7.62 -13.18
N ILE A 23 2.85 -7.45 -12.07
CA ILE A 23 2.93 -8.29 -10.86
C ILE A 23 1.77 -9.30 -10.81
N ARG A 24 0.56 -8.88 -11.13
CA ARG A 24 -0.65 -9.70 -10.95
C ARG A 24 -0.60 -11.03 -11.70
N GLY A 25 -1.19 -12.06 -11.09
CA GLY A 25 -1.38 -13.37 -11.73
C GLY A 25 -0.14 -14.27 -11.75
N ASN A 26 0.96 -13.84 -11.11
CA ASN A 26 2.20 -14.62 -11.03
C ASN A 26 2.32 -15.43 -9.72
N GLY A 27 1.24 -15.62 -8.99
CA GLY A 27 1.18 -16.36 -7.73
C GLY A 27 1.06 -15.45 -6.50
N PRO A 28 1.14 -16.05 -5.30
CA PRO A 28 1.16 -15.29 -4.05
C PRO A 28 2.31 -14.30 -4.00
N ILE A 29 2.08 -13.17 -3.34
CA ILE A 29 3.04 -12.07 -3.22
C ILE A 29 3.54 -12.01 -1.77
N SER A 30 4.86 -11.98 -1.58
CA SER A 30 5.46 -11.61 -0.30
C SER A 30 5.92 -10.16 -0.40
N MET A 31 5.28 -9.26 0.36
CA MET A 31 5.59 -7.84 0.34
C MET A 31 6.11 -7.39 1.71
N VAL A 32 7.23 -6.70 1.71
CA VAL A 32 7.81 -6.07 2.90
C VAL A 32 7.86 -4.56 2.68
N VAL A 33 7.33 -3.81 3.62
CA VAL A 33 7.42 -2.35 3.65
C VAL A 33 8.20 -1.96 4.89
N SER A 34 9.29 -1.24 4.72
CA SER A 34 10.17 -0.85 5.82
C SER A 34 10.56 0.62 5.71
N GLY A 35 10.72 1.28 6.85
CA GLY A 35 11.18 2.65 6.94
C GLY A 35 11.20 3.15 8.37
N GLY A 36 11.73 4.34 8.56
CA GLY A 36 11.72 5.04 9.84
C GLY A 36 10.32 5.54 10.21
N ASP A 37 10.19 6.54 11.00
CA ASP A 37 8.94 7.13 11.52
C ASP A 37 7.94 7.56 10.40
N TRP A 38 7.45 6.57 9.63
CA TRP A 38 6.55 6.79 8.48
C TRP A 38 5.06 6.76 8.82
N GLY A 39 4.73 6.57 10.09
CA GLY A 39 3.35 6.60 10.54
C GLY A 39 2.62 5.28 10.31
N LEU A 40 3.12 4.18 10.87
CA LEU A 40 2.58 2.83 10.70
C LEU A 40 1.08 2.75 11.03
N ALA A 41 0.65 3.32 12.18
CA ALA A 41 -0.75 3.27 12.59
C ALA A 41 -1.70 3.99 11.61
N CYS A 42 -1.23 5.08 10.99
CA CYS A 42 -2.03 5.84 10.02
C CYS A 42 -2.00 5.24 8.60
N ASN A 43 -0.88 4.63 8.22
CA ASN A 43 -0.63 4.29 6.80
C ASN A 43 -0.67 2.78 6.51
N ALA A 44 -0.72 1.90 7.51
CA ALA A 44 -0.78 0.45 7.30
C ALA A 44 -1.88 0.03 6.32
N VAL A 45 -3.07 0.62 6.45
CA VAL A 45 -4.23 0.34 5.60
C VAL A 45 -3.97 0.59 4.12
N HIS A 46 -3.10 1.55 3.77
CA HIS A 46 -2.77 1.85 2.38
C HIS A 46 -1.91 0.75 1.73
N PHE A 47 -1.06 0.08 2.52
CA PHE A 47 -0.27 -1.05 2.04
C PHE A 47 -1.06 -2.36 2.08
N MET A 48 -1.96 -2.52 3.05
CA MET A 48 -2.92 -3.62 3.08
C MET A 48 -3.79 -3.60 1.81
N ASP A 49 -4.32 -2.44 1.45
CA ASP A 49 -5.09 -2.26 0.21
C ASP A 49 -4.24 -2.49 -1.05
N LEU A 50 -2.99 -2.02 -1.05
CA LEU A 50 -2.08 -2.20 -2.19
C LEU A 50 -1.86 -3.68 -2.47
N LEU A 51 -1.55 -4.49 -1.45
CA LEU A 51 -1.35 -5.92 -1.63
C LEU A 51 -2.66 -6.64 -1.97
N ALA A 52 -3.77 -6.30 -1.33
CA ALA A 52 -5.09 -6.85 -1.68
C ALA A 52 -5.43 -6.61 -3.15
N TRP A 53 -5.14 -5.42 -3.64
CA TRP A 53 -5.35 -5.08 -5.05
C TRP A 53 -4.43 -5.86 -5.99
N TRP A 54 -3.13 -5.96 -5.67
CA TRP A 54 -2.15 -6.65 -6.52
C TRP A 54 -2.36 -8.17 -6.57
N SER A 55 -2.69 -8.78 -5.44
CA SER A 55 -2.96 -10.22 -5.34
C SER A 55 -4.38 -10.61 -5.79
N GLY A 56 -5.33 -9.68 -5.68
CA GLY A 56 -6.76 -9.96 -5.87
C GLY A 56 -7.38 -10.74 -4.71
N ALA A 57 -6.69 -10.81 -3.55
CA ALA A 57 -7.10 -11.59 -2.39
C ALA A 57 -7.45 -10.70 -1.19
N ALA A 58 -8.47 -11.09 -0.43
CA ALA A 58 -8.84 -10.38 0.79
C ALA A 58 -7.85 -10.67 1.95
N PRO A 59 -7.60 -9.70 2.84
CA PRO A 59 -6.91 -9.93 4.10
C PRO A 59 -7.63 -10.99 4.94
N ARG A 60 -6.89 -11.86 5.60
CA ARG A 60 -7.44 -12.98 6.39
C ARG A 60 -7.11 -12.90 7.87
N ALA A 61 -5.90 -12.50 8.21
CA ALA A 61 -5.46 -12.36 9.60
C ALA A 61 -4.39 -11.27 9.70
N VAL A 62 -4.41 -10.57 10.83
CA VAL A 62 -3.41 -9.56 11.20
C VAL A 62 -2.71 -10.01 12.46
N ASP A 63 -1.37 -10.01 12.45
CA ASP A 63 -0.53 -10.24 13.63
C ASP A 63 0.17 -8.95 14.02
N THR A 64 0.00 -8.54 15.28
CA THR A 64 0.53 -7.32 15.88
C THR A 64 1.44 -7.61 17.07
N ASN A 65 1.82 -8.86 17.29
CA ASN A 65 2.58 -9.26 18.49
C ASN A 65 4.00 -8.66 18.56
N LEU A 66 4.53 -8.16 17.43
CA LEU A 66 5.84 -7.52 17.34
C LEU A 66 5.76 -5.99 17.30
N LEU A 67 4.58 -5.41 17.53
CA LEU A 67 4.47 -3.97 17.74
C LEU A 67 5.01 -3.60 19.12
N GLU A 68 5.61 -2.43 19.21
CA GLU A 68 6.07 -1.89 20.48
C GLU A 68 4.87 -1.59 21.40
N PRO A 69 4.95 -1.89 22.71
CA PRO A 69 3.85 -1.64 23.64
C PRO A 69 3.63 -0.14 23.91
N ALA A 70 4.63 0.69 23.63
CA ALA A 70 4.58 2.13 23.88
C ALA A 70 4.15 2.87 22.59
N TRP A 71 3.09 3.66 22.70
CA TRP A 71 2.65 4.55 21.63
C TRP A 71 3.31 5.93 21.80
N SER A 72 3.72 6.51 20.69
CA SER A 72 4.32 7.84 20.62
C SER A 72 3.35 8.87 20.04
N PRO A 73 3.46 10.16 20.37
CA PRO A 73 2.67 11.20 19.72
C PRO A 73 3.00 11.28 18.24
N ALA A 74 1.97 11.24 17.39
CA ALA A 74 2.12 11.46 15.95
C ALA A 74 2.44 12.92 15.61
N LYS A 75 2.94 13.17 14.40
CA LYS A 75 3.17 14.53 13.87
C LYS A 75 1.92 15.41 13.96
N ARG A 76 0.75 14.83 13.80
CA ARG A 76 -0.54 15.54 13.96
C ARG A 76 -0.97 15.51 15.41
N LYS A 77 -1.14 16.68 16.03
CA LYS A 77 -1.57 16.84 17.43
C LYS A 77 -2.87 16.07 17.72
N GLY A 78 -2.86 15.27 18.79
CA GLY A 78 -4.01 14.48 19.22
C GLY A 78 -4.11 13.10 18.60
N PHE A 79 -3.13 12.71 17.76
CA PHE A 79 -3.00 11.37 17.20
C PHE A 79 -1.77 10.67 17.77
N TRP A 80 -1.77 9.35 17.70
CA TRP A 80 -0.72 8.48 18.23
C TRP A 80 -0.17 7.59 17.12
N GLU A 81 1.09 7.26 17.22
CA GLU A 81 1.79 6.33 16.35
C GLU A 81 2.34 5.15 17.12
N VAL A 82 2.59 4.07 16.41
CA VAL A 82 3.18 2.84 16.92
C VAL A 82 4.36 2.44 16.05
N HIS A 83 5.38 1.86 16.66
CA HIS A 83 6.55 1.31 15.98
C HIS A 83 6.61 -0.21 16.17
N GLY A 84 7.55 -0.85 15.48
CA GLY A 84 7.72 -2.29 15.48
C GLY A 84 7.32 -2.93 14.16
N SER A 85 6.89 -4.18 14.23
CA SER A 85 6.50 -4.96 13.06
C SER A 85 5.09 -5.51 13.19
N MET A 86 4.33 -5.49 12.10
CA MET A 86 3.07 -6.21 11.99
C MET A 86 3.02 -6.99 10.67
N SER A 87 2.21 -8.04 10.63
CA SER A 87 2.01 -8.81 9.40
C SER A 87 0.54 -9.06 9.10
N VAL A 88 0.24 -9.21 7.81
CA VAL A 88 -1.10 -9.54 7.31
C VAL A 88 -1.00 -10.70 6.34
N THR A 89 -1.75 -11.75 6.58
CA THR A 89 -1.90 -12.87 5.65
C THR A 89 -3.15 -12.71 4.82
N TYR A 90 -3.10 -13.14 3.56
CA TYR A 90 -4.19 -13.04 2.60
C TYR A 90 -4.73 -14.42 2.20
N ALA A 91 -5.92 -14.45 1.62
CA ALA A 91 -6.63 -15.68 1.32
C ALA A 91 -5.93 -16.58 0.28
N ASP A 92 -5.10 -16.01 -0.59
CA ASP A 92 -4.30 -16.70 -1.61
C ASP A 92 -2.91 -17.16 -1.12
N GLY A 93 -2.56 -16.89 0.15
CA GLY A 93 -1.24 -17.14 0.73
C GLY A 93 -0.26 -15.98 0.61
N SER A 94 -0.67 -14.85 0.04
CA SER A 94 0.15 -13.63 0.06
C SER A 94 0.38 -13.14 1.50
N LEU A 95 1.53 -12.51 1.73
CA LEU A 95 1.98 -12.02 3.02
C LEU A 95 2.45 -10.57 2.90
N LEU A 96 1.96 -9.71 3.79
CA LEU A 96 2.46 -8.35 3.98
C LEU A 96 3.17 -8.25 5.32
N ILE A 97 4.36 -7.69 5.34
CA ILE A 97 5.09 -7.33 6.55
C ILE A 97 5.31 -5.82 6.52
N LEU A 98 4.95 -5.14 7.59
CA LEU A 98 5.10 -3.69 7.78
C LEU A 98 6.02 -3.44 8.95
N ASN A 99 7.15 -2.78 8.69
CA ASN A 99 8.15 -2.44 9.69
C ASN A 99 8.28 -0.92 9.79
N ALA A 100 8.17 -0.39 11.00
CA ALA A 100 8.45 1.00 11.32
C ALA A 100 9.38 1.07 12.52
N ASP A 101 10.50 1.73 12.37
CA ASP A 101 11.43 1.99 13.44
C ASP A 101 11.51 3.50 13.78
N HIS A 102 12.39 3.88 14.69
CA HIS A 102 12.58 5.27 15.13
C HIS A 102 13.60 6.04 14.28
N SER A 103 14.06 5.47 13.16
CA SER A 103 14.98 6.14 12.25
C SER A 103 14.26 7.17 11.36
N THR A 104 15.03 7.82 10.49
CA THR A 104 14.52 8.73 9.46
C THR A 104 14.67 8.15 8.06
N GLU A 105 14.92 6.84 7.95
CA GLU A 105 15.09 6.17 6.67
C GLU A 105 13.80 6.25 5.84
N PRO A 106 13.89 6.47 4.53
CA PRO A 106 12.73 6.54 3.66
C PRO A 106 12.00 5.18 3.61
N VAL A 107 10.71 5.24 3.30
CA VAL A 107 9.92 4.03 3.10
C VAL A 107 10.34 3.32 1.82
N THR A 108 10.64 2.05 1.93
CA THR A 108 10.92 1.16 0.81
C THR A 108 9.89 0.05 0.74
N ILE A 109 9.58 -0.42 -0.45
CA ILE A 109 8.69 -1.54 -0.70
C ILE A 109 9.48 -2.61 -1.44
N GLU A 110 9.55 -3.81 -0.89
CA GLU A 110 10.05 -4.99 -1.59
C GLU A 110 8.89 -5.97 -1.82
N ALA A 111 8.75 -6.47 -3.03
CA ALA A 111 7.72 -7.45 -3.38
C ALA A 111 8.33 -8.62 -4.15
N ASP A 112 8.30 -9.82 -3.56
CA ASP A 112 8.65 -11.06 -4.22
C ASP A 112 7.39 -11.71 -4.81
N VAL A 113 7.44 -11.97 -6.10
CA VAL A 113 6.35 -12.57 -6.85
C VAL A 113 6.90 -13.72 -7.68
N GLY A 114 6.70 -14.94 -7.19
CA GLY A 114 7.19 -16.14 -7.89
C GLY A 114 8.71 -16.20 -8.08
N GLY A 115 9.49 -15.64 -7.13
CA GLY A 115 10.95 -15.55 -7.18
C GLY A 115 11.47 -14.32 -7.95
N THR A 116 10.59 -13.46 -8.44
CA THR A 116 10.97 -12.18 -9.05
C THR A 116 10.80 -11.07 -8.02
N ILE A 117 11.90 -10.44 -7.63
CA ILE A 117 11.89 -9.38 -6.60
C ILE A 117 11.77 -8.02 -7.27
N TRP A 118 10.84 -7.21 -6.78
CA TRP A 118 10.68 -5.81 -7.09
C TRP A 118 11.09 -4.97 -5.88
N GLN A 119 11.99 -4.01 -6.08
CA GLN A 119 12.35 -2.97 -5.11
C GLN A 119 11.76 -1.64 -5.60
N ILE A 120 10.84 -1.07 -4.83
CA ILE A 120 10.07 0.10 -5.22
C ILE A 120 10.39 1.23 -4.25
N ASP A 121 10.95 2.30 -4.78
CA ASP A 121 11.19 3.55 -4.07
C ASP A 121 10.21 4.61 -4.59
N GLU A 122 9.19 4.92 -3.78
CA GLU A 122 8.18 5.92 -4.13
C GLU A 122 8.74 7.34 -4.08
N SER A 123 9.78 7.59 -3.28
CA SER A 123 10.39 8.92 -3.14
C SER A 123 11.26 9.26 -4.33
N GLU A 124 12.01 8.30 -4.86
CA GLU A 124 12.84 8.45 -6.06
C GLU A 124 12.05 8.21 -7.36
N GLY A 125 10.87 7.65 -7.27
CA GLY A 125 10.02 7.37 -8.44
C GLY A 125 10.61 6.28 -9.32
N VAL A 126 11.10 5.19 -8.74
CA VAL A 126 11.66 4.07 -9.50
C VAL A 126 11.31 2.73 -8.87
N ALA A 127 11.07 1.73 -9.72
CA ALA A 127 10.97 0.33 -9.33
C ALA A 127 12.01 -0.48 -10.10
N HIS A 128 12.83 -1.23 -9.35
CA HIS A 128 13.85 -2.13 -9.88
C HIS A 128 13.39 -3.57 -9.74
N ARG A 129 13.56 -4.35 -10.79
CA ARG A 129 13.30 -5.79 -10.80
C ARG A 129 14.60 -6.57 -10.77
N SER A 130 14.62 -7.71 -10.10
CA SER A 130 15.83 -8.53 -9.87
C SER A 130 16.57 -8.99 -11.14
N ASP A 131 15.94 -8.94 -12.32
CA ASP A 131 16.57 -9.23 -13.61
C ASP A 131 17.25 -8.02 -14.28
N GLY A 132 17.32 -6.88 -13.59
CA GLY A 132 17.92 -5.65 -14.08
C GLY A 132 16.95 -4.69 -14.79
N PHE A 133 15.67 -5.07 -14.95
CA PHE A 133 14.68 -4.16 -15.49
C PHE A 133 14.37 -3.03 -14.48
N SER A 134 14.21 -1.82 -14.98
CA SER A 134 13.81 -0.66 -14.16
C SER A 134 12.62 0.05 -14.77
N GLN A 135 11.66 0.38 -13.94
CA GLN A 135 10.44 1.08 -14.33
C GLN A 135 10.37 2.44 -13.63
N PRO A 136 10.63 3.54 -14.34
CA PRO A 136 10.46 4.88 -13.78
C PRO A 136 8.99 5.20 -13.58
N GLY A 137 8.70 6.03 -12.59
CA GLY A 137 7.36 6.45 -12.26
C GLY A 137 7.34 7.78 -11.50
N VAL A 138 6.14 8.18 -11.14
CA VAL A 138 5.90 9.36 -10.31
C VAL A 138 4.91 8.99 -9.23
N TYR A 139 5.25 9.27 -7.98
CA TYR A 139 4.30 9.22 -6.89
C TYR A 139 3.44 10.49 -6.95
N GLU A 140 2.22 10.35 -7.45
CA GLU A 140 1.31 11.48 -7.61
C GLU A 140 0.74 11.91 -6.26
N LEU A 141 0.84 13.21 -5.97
CA LEU A 141 0.18 13.76 -4.78
C LEU A 141 -1.35 13.65 -4.93
N GLN A 142 -2.01 13.33 -3.83
CA GLN A 142 -3.47 13.17 -3.79
C GLN A 142 -4.23 14.38 -4.33
N SER A 143 -3.76 15.59 -4.03
CA SER A 143 -4.36 16.84 -4.53
C SER A 143 -4.38 16.92 -6.06
N GLY A 144 -3.37 16.37 -6.74
CA GLY A 144 -3.31 16.30 -8.21
C GLY A 144 -4.28 15.28 -8.82
N MET A 145 -4.62 14.22 -8.06
CA MET A 145 -5.54 13.17 -8.53
C MET A 145 -7.02 13.48 -8.25
N THR A 146 -7.31 14.33 -7.24
CA THR A 146 -8.68 14.65 -6.81
C THR A 146 -9.58 15.14 -7.94
N PRO A 147 -9.17 16.05 -8.86
CA PRO A 147 -10.04 16.49 -9.95
C PRO A 147 -10.48 15.32 -10.85
N ARG A 148 -9.55 14.44 -11.25
CA ARG A 148 -9.84 13.26 -12.09
C ARG A 148 -10.80 12.29 -11.37
N LEU A 149 -10.62 12.13 -10.05
CA LEU A 149 -11.48 11.27 -9.23
C LEU A 149 -12.91 11.81 -9.18
N VAL A 150 -13.08 13.09 -8.88
CA VAL A 150 -14.38 13.75 -8.80
C VAL A 150 -15.09 13.70 -10.17
N ASP A 151 -14.37 13.98 -11.24
CA ASP A 151 -14.91 13.93 -12.61
C ASP A 151 -15.39 12.51 -12.95
N SER A 152 -14.61 11.48 -12.64
CA SER A 152 -15.00 10.08 -12.86
C SER A 152 -16.27 9.71 -12.08
N ILE A 153 -16.37 10.09 -10.81
CA ILE A 153 -17.55 9.82 -9.97
C ILE A 153 -18.78 10.54 -10.52
N LEU A 154 -18.65 11.81 -10.92
CA LEU A 154 -19.78 12.61 -11.40
C LEU A 154 -20.25 12.23 -12.79
N THR A 155 -19.36 11.71 -13.65
CA THR A 155 -19.70 11.38 -15.04
C THR A 155 -20.09 9.93 -15.24
N SER A 156 -19.47 8.99 -14.51
CA SER A 156 -19.66 7.55 -14.72
C SER A 156 -20.16 6.80 -13.47
N GLU A 157 -20.38 7.50 -12.37
CA GLU A 157 -20.81 6.93 -11.09
C GLU A 157 -19.87 5.82 -10.55
N THR A 158 -18.63 5.79 -11.05
CA THR A 158 -17.60 4.81 -10.68
C THR A 158 -16.22 5.46 -10.57
N CYS A 159 -15.30 4.81 -9.87
CA CYS A 159 -13.89 5.19 -9.89
C CYS A 159 -12.99 3.97 -9.60
N ALA A 160 -11.69 4.14 -9.72
CA ALA A 160 -10.71 3.08 -9.48
C ALA A 160 -10.49 2.76 -7.98
N LEU A 161 -11.05 3.56 -7.08
CA LEU A 161 -10.94 3.32 -5.63
C LEU A 161 -11.83 2.16 -5.18
N PRO A 162 -11.46 1.44 -4.11
CA PRO A 162 -12.32 0.42 -3.55
C PRO A 162 -13.59 1.06 -2.95
N THR A 163 -14.71 0.35 -3.05
CA THR A 163 -15.92 0.77 -2.33
C THR A 163 -15.75 0.55 -0.82
N LEU A 164 -16.60 1.22 -0.03
CA LEU A 164 -16.62 0.97 1.41
C LEU A 164 -16.91 -0.50 1.71
N GLY A 165 -17.76 -1.16 0.92
CA GLY A 165 -18.06 -2.58 1.03
C GLY A 165 -16.84 -3.48 0.83
N ASP A 166 -15.97 -3.14 -0.14
CA ASP A 166 -14.72 -3.88 -0.38
C ASP A 166 -13.69 -3.72 0.74
N SER A 167 -13.81 -2.66 1.54
CA SER A 167 -12.81 -2.29 2.56
C SER A 167 -13.16 -2.78 3.98
N VAL A 168 -14.39 -3.28 4.22
CA VAL A 168 -14.88 -3.70 5.54
C VAL A 168 -15.33 -5.17 5.57
N GLY A 169 -15.06 -5.91 4.50
CA GLY A 169 -15.40 -7.33 4.36
C GLY A 169 -14.41 -8.27 5.00
#